data_87fe595cccfda52ad837696503023b78
#
_entry.id   87fe595cccfda52ad837696503023b78
#
_cell.length_a   1.000
_cell.length_b   1.000
_cell.length_c   1.000
_cell.angle_alpha   90.00
_cell.angle_beta   90.00
_cell.angle_gamma   90.00
#
_symmetry.space_group_name_H-M   'P 1'
#
loop_
_entity.id
_entity.type
_entity.pdbx_description
1 polymer ?
#
loop_
_entity_poly.entity_id
_entity_poly.type
_entity_poly.pdbx_seq_one_letter_code
_entity_poly.pdbx_strand_id
1 'polypeptide(L)'
;MTSNREAVMAGNMIRVTSRDGFELDAWHVKPAGPRKGGVIVIQEIFGLSDHIRKMAERFGAAGFEAIAPSMYDRAEPGFIVQPRDVAAGMARGVALATGNGPDNALNDMGGVFDMLKAAGKVCITGYCYGGTMSWLAAARLDGLSAASCYYGGNIAQMLGLRPQCPTICHFGAKDAHIPLVGAVDRIEAAHPDVPVYIYDAGHGFARKDSTDHDAASDRLAFERTLELFGRAG
;
A
#
# COMPACT_ATOMS: atom_id res chain seq x y z
N MET A 1 28.81 25.10 4.41
CA MET A 1 27.87 24.22 3.70
C MET A 1 26.98 23.57 4.74
N THR A 2 25.85 24.19 5.04
CA THR A 2 24.87 23.72 6.01
C THR A 2 24.06 22.59 5.38
N SER A 3 24.24 21.37 5.89
CA SER A 3 23.45 20.22 5.58
C SER A 3 21.98 20.54 5.87
N ASN A 4 21.20 20.74 4.83
CA ASN A 4 19.74 20.80 4.91
C ASN A 4 19.27 19.35 5.20
N ARG A 5 19.24 18.96 6.48
CA ARG A 5 18.45 17.79 6.90
C ARG A 5 17.00 18.18 6.66
N GLU A 6 16.44 17.67 5.57
CA GLU A 6 15.00 17.71 5.35
C GLU A 6 14.33 17.21 6.64
N ALA A 7 13.55 18.09 7.25
CA ALA A 7 12.76 17.73 8.42
C ALA A 7 11.74 16.67 7.95
N VAL A 8 12.02 15.41 8.21
CA VAL A 8 11.04 14.34 8.02
C VAL A 8 9.86 14.71 8.90
N MET A 9 8.73 15.03 8.27
CA MET A 9 7.50 15.33 8.99
C MET A 9 7.05 14.03 9.67
N ALA A 10 7.25 13.96 10.98
CA ALA A 10 6.77 12.84 11.76
C ALA A 10 5.25 12.78 11.65
N GLY A 11 4.72 11.60 11.31
CA GLY A 11 3.28 11.39 11.30
C GLY A 11 2.70 11.36 12.72
N ASN A 12 1.39 11.34 12.80
CA ASN A 12 0.63 11.16 14.04
C ASN A 12 -0.53 10.18 13.84
N MET A 13 -0.94 9.54 14.93
CA MET A 13 -2.16 8.73 14.92
C MET A 13 -3.39 9.63 14.87
N ILE A 14 -4.35 9.24 14.04
CA ILE A 14 -5.67 9.85 13.94
C ILE A 14 -6.74 8.75 13.96
N ARG A 15 -7.99 9.16 14.18
CA ARG A 15 -9.16 8.28 13.96
C ARG A 15 -9.76 8.59 12.59
N VAL A 16 -10.19 7.54 11.90
CA VAL A 16 -10.86 7.62 10.60
C VAL A 16 -12.19 6.88 10.71
N THR A 17 -13.26 7.49 10.22
CA THR A 17 -14.55 6.83 10.10
C THR A 17 -14.65 6.11 8.76
N SER A 18 -14.80 4.82 8.78
CA SER A 18 -15.07 3.96 7.64
C SER A 18 -16.45 4.28 7.01
N ARG A 19 -16.68 3.90 5.77
CA ARG A 19 -17.97 4.16 5.08
C ARG A 19 -19.18 3.48 5.74
N ASP A 20 -18.96 2.42 6.51
CA ASP A 20 -20.01 1.75 7.29
C ASP A 20 -20.13 2.27 8.73
N GLY A 21 -19.40 3.35 9.07
CA GLY A 21 -19.44 3.99 10.38
C GLY A 21 -18.49 3.42 11.42
N PHE A 22 -17.67 2.42 11.08
CA PHE A 22 -16.66 1.89 12.00
C PHE A 22 -15.50 2.90 12.16
N GLU A 23 -15.02 3.06 13.42
CA GLU A 23 -13.88 3.94 13.73
C GLU A 23 -12.59 3.13 13.84
N LEU A 24 -11.59 3.44 13.00
CA LEU A 24 -10.29 2.80 13.01
C LEU A 24 -9.15 3.80 13.21
N ASP A 25 -8.03 3.34 13.72
CA ASP A 25 -6.81 4.11 13.83
C ASP A 25 -6.10 4.20 12.48
N ALA A 26 -5.41 5.31 12.24
CA ALA A 26 -4.59 5.49 11.05
C ALA A 26 -3.36 6.36 11.35
N TRP A 27 -2.25 6.09 10.65
CA TRP A 27 -1.08 6.95 10.66
C TRP A 27 -1.21 8.02 9.60
N HIS A 28 -1.23 9.28 10.00
CA HIS A 28 -1.40 10.44 9.12
C HIS A 28 -0.11 11.24 9.02
N VAL A 29 0.30 11.53 7.81
CA VAL A 29 1.49 12.34 7.49
C VAL A 29 1.07 13.49 6.59
N LYS A 30 1.30 14.71 7.03
CA LYS A 30 1.10 15.90 6.20
C LYS A 30 2.26 16.07 5.20
N PRO A 31 2.03 16.70 4.03
CA PRO A 31 3.08 16.92 3.05
C PRO A 31 4.12 17.94 3.55
N ALA A 32 5.38 17.77 3.13
CA ALA A 32 6.49 18.67 3.47
C ALA A 32 6.48 20.01 2.68
N GLY A 33 5.36 20.38 2.06
CA GLY A 33 5.21 21.58 1.26
C GLY A 33 3.82 21.63 0.61
N PRO A 34 3.65 22.31 -0.54
CA PRO A 34 2.38 22.32 -1.25
C PRO A 34 1.90 20.89 -1.54
N ARG A 35 0.67 20.60 -1.17
CA ARG A 35 0.06 19.27 -1.32
C ARG A 35 -0.10 18.90 -2.80
N LYS A 36 0.55 17.81 -3.23
CA LYS A 36 0.46 17.27 -4.59
C LYS A 36 -0.74 16.33 -4.79
N GLY A 37 -1.33 15.83 -3.71
CA GLY A 37 -2.44 14.88 -3.69
C GLY A 37 -2.47 14.10 -2.37
N GLY A 38 -3.47 13.22 -2.22
CA GLY A 38 -3.55 12.26 -1.13
C GLY A 38 -3.01 10.90 -1.56
N VAL A 39 -2.46 10.13 -0.62
CA VAL A 39 -2.05 8.74 -0.83
C VAL A 39 -2.56 7.87 0.33
N ILE A 40 -3.32 6.84 -0.01
CA ILE A 40 -3.68 5.77 0.92
C ILE A 40 -2.54 4.75 0.89
N VAL A 41 -1.94 4.42 2.05
CA VAL A 41 -0.83 3.47 2.16
C VAL A 41 -1.28 2.24 2.91
N ILE A 42 -1.46 1.11 2.23
CA ILE A 42 -2.01 -0.10 2.83
C ILE A 42 -0.90 -1.01 3.33
N GLN A 43 -1.09 -1.47 4.57
CA GLN A 43 -0.18 -2.32 5.33
C GLN A 43 0.04 -3.70 4.71
N GLU A 44 1.15 -4.34 5.12
CA GLU A 44 1.38 -5.78 4.96
C GLU A 44 0.53 -6.59 5.98
N ILE A 45 0.67 -7.90 5.98
CA ILE A 45 0.04 -8.77 7.01
C ILE A 45 0.53 -8.47 8.43
N PHE A 46 1.59 -7.69 8.60
CA PHE A 46 2.20 -7.37 9.89
C PHE A 46 1.51 -6.25 10.68
N GLY A 47 0.40 -5.72 10.17
CA GLY A 47 -0.30 -4.57 10.77
C GLY A 47 0.33 -3.23 10.39
N LEU A 48 -0.07 -2.16 11.09
CA LEU A 48 0.43 -0.79 10.91
C LEU A 48 1.86 -0.66 11.49
N SER A 49 2.79 -1.43 10.93
CA SER A 49 4.17 -1.55 11.37
C SER A 49 4.99 -0.27 11.12
N ASP A 50 6.18 -0.20 11.73
CA ASP A 50 7.13 0.89 11.49
C ASP A 50 7.52 1.02 10.01
N HIS A 51 7.58 -0.08 9.27
CA HIS A 51 7.81 -0.04 7.83
C HIS A 51 6.72 0.78 7.13
N ILE A 52 5.45 0.47 7.37
CA ILE A 52 4.31 1.15 6.73
C ILE A 52 4.23 2.62 7.14
N ARG A 53 4.49 2.94 8.41
CA ARG A 53 4.58 4.33 8.87
C ARG A 53 5.68 5.10 8.14
N LYS A 54 6.87 4.51 7.99
CA LYS A 54 7.98 5.09 7.22
C LYS A 54 7.66 5.24 5.72
N MET A 55 6.89 4.32 5.14
CA MET A 55 6.44 4.48 3.76
C MET A 55 5.46 5.66 3.62
N ALA A 56 4.54 5.85 4.55
CA ALA A 56 3.69 7.04 4.59
C ALA A 56 4.51 8.33 4.74
N GLU A 57 5.52 8.34 5.62
CA GLU A 57 6.45 9.47 5.79
C GLU A 57 7.24 9.76 4.51
N ARG A 58 7.64 8.72 3.76
CA ARG A 58 8.33 8.84 2.47
C ARG A 58 7.45 9.53 1.42
N PHE A 59 6.13 9.24 1.38
CA PHE A 59 5.16 9.97 0.57
C PHE A 59 4.97 11.40 1.06
N GLY A 60 4.93 11.63 2.37
CA GLY A 60 4.91 12.97 2.96
C GLY A 60 6.08 13.83 2.51
N ALA A 61 7.29 13.29 2.56
CA ALA A 61 8.52 13.94 2.07
C ALA A 61 8.47 14.23 0.56
N ALA A 62 7.80 13.37 -0.22
CA ALA A 62 7.58 13.58 -1.66
C ALA A 62 6.47 14.60 -1.98
N GLY A 63 5.80 15.17 -0.97
CA GLY A 63 4.78 16.22 -1.12
C GLY A 63 3.35 15.71 -1.18
N PHE A 64 3.09 14.45 -0.83
CA PHE A 64 1.75 13.90 -0.73
C PHE A 64 1.26 13.88 0.72
N GLU A 65 -0.02 14.13 0.94
CA GLU A 65 -0.66 13.82 2.21
C GLU A 65 -0.92 12.31 2.27
N ALA A 66 -0.33 11.62 3.24
CA ALA A 66 -0.41 10.16 3.31
C ALA A 66 -1.18 9.70 4.55
N ILE A 67 -2.10 8.76 4.37
CA ILE A 67 -2.82 8.10 5.47
C ILE A 67 -2.67 6.59 5.31
N ALA A 68 -2.18 5.94 6.38
CA ALA A 68 -2.09 4.49 6.46
C ALA A 68 -3.07 3.96 7.53
N PRO A 69 -4.22 3.37 7.11
CA PRO A 69 -5.21 2.82 8.05
C PRO A 69 -4.72 1.53 8.70
N SER A 70 -5.14 1.31 9.95
CA SER A 70 -4.99 0.03 10.64
C SER A 70 -6.09 -0.93 10.21
N MET A 71 -5.81 -1.74 9.19
CA MET A 71 -6.80 -2.59 8.50
C MET A 71 -7.36 -3.73 9.36
N TYR A 72 -6.83 -3.94 10.55
CA TYR A 72 -7.24 -5.06 11.42
C TYR A 72 -7.98 -4.61 12.68
N ASP A 73 -8.20 -3.31 12.85
CA ASP A 73 -8.84 -2.77 14.05
C ASP A 73 -10.27 -3.28 14.30
N ARG A 74 -10.95 -3.75 13.26
CA ARG A 74 -12.27 -4.39 13.41
C ARG A 74 -12.22 -5.66 14.26
N ALA A 75 -11.11 -6.39 14.24
CA ALA A 75 -10.95 -7.65 14.94
C ALA A 75 -9.92 -7.58 16.08
N GLU A 76 -8.85 -6.82 15.90
CA GLU A 76 -7.76 -6.70 16.86
C GLU A 76 -7.11 -5.32 16.77
N PRO A 77 -7.68 -4.32 17.51
CA PRO A 77 -7.16 -2.95 17.49
C PRO A 77 -5.68 -2.89 17.88
N GLY A 78 -4.91 -2.14 17.08
CA GLY A 78 -3.48 -1.94 17.32
C GLY A 78 -2.60 -3.16 17.05
N PHE A 79 -3.08 -4.18 16.32
CA PHE A 79 -2.27 -5.34 15.95
C PHE A 79 -1.02 -4.95 15.17
N ILE A 80 0.14 -5.35 15.70
CA ILE A 80 1.45 -5.22 15.04
C ILE A 80 2.28 -6.46 15.38
N VAL A 81 2.83 -7.14 14.36
CA VAL A 81 3.74 -8.28 14.57
C VAL A 81 5.04 -7.80 15.23
N GLN A 82 5.38 -8.43 16.34
CA GLN A 82 6.61 -8.14 17.07
C GLN A 82 7.80 -8.91 16.50
N PRO A 83 9.00 -8.33 16.42
CA PRO A 83 10.17 -8.99 15.82
C PRO A 83 10.54 -10.35 16.46
N ARG A 84 10.25 -10.54 17.75
CA ARG A 84 10.52 -11.79 18.49
C ARG A 84 9.53 -12.93 18.18
N ASP A 85 8.36 -12.61 17.60
CA ASP A 85 7.26 -13.55 17.41
C ASP A 85 6.82 -13.60 15.93
N VAL A 86 7.74 -13.47 14.98
CA VAL A 86 7.45 -13.28 13.55
C VAL A 86 6.56 -14.40 13.00
N ALA A 87 6.88 -15.67 13.27
CA ALA A 87 6.12 -16.78 12.70
C ALA A 87 4.66 -16.83 13.21
N ALA A 88 4.46 -16.69 14.53
CA ALA A 88 3.12 -16.64 15.13
C ALA A 88 2.36 -15.38 14.70
N GLY A 89 3.05 -14.25 14.64
CA GLY A 89 2.49 -12.98 14.19
C GLY A 89 2.07 -13.01 12.72
N MET A 90 2.83 -13.66 11.84
CA MET A 90 2.46 -13.87 10.43
C MET A 90 1.17 -14.72 10.32
N ALA A 91 1.09 -15.84 11.04
CA ALA A 91 -0.11 -16.68 11.03
C ALA A 91 -1.34 -15.89 11.52
N ARG A 92 -1.18 -15.09 12.60
CA ARG A 92 -2.25 -14.20 13.09
C ARG A 92 -2.62 -13.13 12.08
N GLY A 93 -1.65 -12.46 11.46
CA GLY A 93 -1.88 -11.45 10.43
C GLY A 93 -2.62 -11.99 9.20
N VAL A 94 -2.29 -13.23 8.77
CA VAL A 94 -3.04 -13.92 7.70
C VAL A 94 -4.49 -14.18 8.12
N ALA A 95 -4.71 -14.63 9.36
CA ALA A 95 -6.06 -14.87 9.88
C ALA A 95 -6.88 -13.57 9.96
N LEU A 96 -6.27 -12.47 10.40
CA LEU A 96 -6.90 -11.15 10.44
C LEU A 96 -7.23 -10.61 9.04
N ALA A 97 -6.28 -10.74 8.09
CA ALA A 97 -6.49 -10.34 6.69
C ALA A 97 -7.65 -11.11 6.05
N THR A 98 -7.72 -12.42 6.31
CA THR A 98 -8.80 -13.27 5.80
C THR A 98 -10.14 -12.94 6.47
N GLY A 99 -10.14 -12.73 7.78
CA GLY A 99 -11.36 -12.44 8.55
C GLY A 99 -11.93 -11.04 8.29
N ASN A 100 -11.08 -10.05 7.96
CA ASN A 100 -11.56 -8.71 7.60
C ASN A 100 -12.39 -8.74 6.31
N GLY A 101 -12.00 -9.56 5.36
CA GLY A 101 -12.70 -9.71 4.09
C GLY A 101 -12.64 -8.46 3.18
N PRO A 102 -13.07 -8.59 1.93
CA PRO A 102 -12.94 -7.52 0.95
C PRO A 102 -13.89 -6.34 1.22
N ASP A 103 -15.09 -6.57 1.73
CA ASP A 103 -16.09 -5.51 1.92
C ASP A 103 -15.70 -4.58 3.07
N ASN A 104 -15.26 -5.14 4.20
CA ASN A 104 -14.74 -4.33 5.31
C ASN A 104 -13.51 -3.54 4.90
N ALA A 105 -12.57 -4.18 4.18
CA ALA A 105 -11.38 -3.52 3.67
C ALA A 105 -11.73 -2.35 2.72
N LEU A 106 -12.71 -2.51 1.84
CA LEU A 106 -13.20 -1.45 0.95
C LEU A 106 -13.85 -0.30 1.73
N ASN A 107 -14.64 -0.61 2.77
CA ASN A 107 -15.25 0.41 3.62
C ASN A 107 -14.17 1.23 4.36
N ASP A 108 -13.15 0.57 4.90
CA ASP A 108 -12.05 1.22 5.63
C ASP A 108 -11.21 2.11 4.69
N MET A 109 -10.80 1.58 3.53
CA MET A 109 -10.11 2.36 2.50
C MET A 109 -10.98 3.50 1.97
N GLY A 110 -12.29 3.27 1.85
CA GLY A 110 -13.28 4.26 1.43
C GLY A 110 -13.37 5.44 2.38
N GLY A 111 -13.36 5.22 3.69
CA GLY A 111 -13.33 6.30 4.69
C GLY A 111 -12.07 7.16 4.58
N VAL A 112 -10.91 6.53 4.41
CA VAL A 112 -9.64 7.26 4.17
C VAL A 112 -9.69 8.05 2.86
N PHE A 113 -10.22 7.44 1.80
CA PHE A 113 -10.41 8.10 0.50
C PHE A 113 -11.28 9.35 0.62
N ASP A 114 -12.43 9.24 1.27
CA ASP A 114 -13.37 10.35 1.43
C ASP A 114 -12.75 11.52 2.21
N MET A 115 -11.93 11.21 3.24
CA MET A 115 -11.17 12.21 3.99
C MET A 115 -10.13 12.92 3.12
N LEU A 116 -9.35 12.19 2.31
CA LEU A 116 -8.29 12.75 1.47
C LEU A 116 -8.84 13.48 0.23
N LYS A 117 -9.96 13.02 -0.32
CA LYS A 117 -10.57 13.55 -1.54
C LYS A 117 -11.08 14.98 -1.39
N ALA A 118 -11.45 15.38 -0.18
CA ALA A 118 -11.91 16.74 0.12
C ALA A 118 -10.89 17.83 -0.31
N ALA A 119 -9.59 17.47 -0.39
CA ALA A 119 -8.51 18.37 -0.79
C ALA A 119 -7.89 18.02 -2.17
N GLY A 120 -8.57 17.25 -3.03
CA GLY A 120 -8.15 16.96 -4.40
C GLY A 120 -7.89 15.47 -4.69
N LYS A 121 -7.03 15.20 -5.66
CA LYS A 121 -6.76 13.83 -6.13
C LYS A 121 -6.26 12.90 -5.03
N VAL A 122 -6.64 11.61 -5.14
CA VAL A 122 -6.24 10.54 -4.22
C VAL A 122 -5.71 9.35 -5.00
N CYS A 123 -4.50 8.91 -4.64
CA CYS A 123 -3.89 7.68 -5.12
C CYS A 123 -3.86 6.62 -4.00
N ILE A 124 -3.62 5.38 -4.38
CA ILE A 124 -3.47 4.28 -3.42
C ILE A 124 -2.23 3.46 -3.74
N THR A 125 -1.56 3.01 -2.70
CA THR A 125 -0.49 2.02 -2.77
C THR A 125 -0.56 1.08 -1.58
N GLY A 126 0.06 -0.09 -1.71
CA GLY A 126 0.13 -1.03 -0.61
C GLY A 126 1.13 -2.16 -0.89
N TYR A 127 1.50 -2.85 0.17
CA TYR A 127 2.61 -3.79 0.21
C TYR A 127 2.11 -5.17 0.61
N CYS A 128 2.47 -6.25 -0.10
CA CYS A 128 2.03 -7.61 0.16
C CYS A 128 0.49 -7.73 0.17
N TYR A 129 -0.14 -8.02 1.31
CA TYR A 129 -1.59 -7.92 1.48
C TYR A 129 -2.12 -6.58 0.95
N GLY A 130 -1.46 -5.48 1.30
CA GLY A 130 -1.82 -4.15 0.84
C GLY A 130 -1.70 -3.96 -0.67
N GLY A 131 -0.77 -4.64 -1.33
CA GLY A 131 -0.69 -4.66 -2.79
C GLY A 131 -1.93 -5.27 -3.44
N THR A 132 -2.42 -6.38 -2.87
CA THR A 132 -3.70 -6.98 -3.27
C THR A 132 -4.88 -6.06 -2.99
N MET A 133 -4.92 -5.41 -1.83
CA MET A 133 -6.00 -4.48 -1.47
C MET A 133 -5.98 -3.22 -2.34
N SER A 134 -4.82 -2.75 -2.77
CA SER A 134 -4.71 -1.63 -3.71
C SER A 134 -5.29 -1.97 -5.08
N TRP A 135 -5.10 -3.20 -5.56
CA TRP A 135 -5.75 -3.70 -6.77
C TRP A 135 -7.27 -3.76 -6.60
N LEU A 136 -7.74 -4.31 -5.49
CA LEU A 136 -9.17 -4.38 -5.16
C LEU A 136 -9.79 -2.97 -5.14
N ALA A 137 -9.13 -2.02 -4.46
CA ALA A 137 -9.59 -0.64 -4.39
C ALA A 137 -9.59 0.03 -5.77
N ALA A 138 -8.55 -0.18 -6.60
CA ALA A 138 -8.50 0.34 -7.95
C ALA A 138 -9.65 -0.16 -8.83
N ALA A 139 -10.18 -1.37 -8.55
CA ALA A 139 -11.29 -1.97 -9.29
C ALA A 139 -12.69 -1.65 -8.71
N ARG A 140 -12.80 -1.22 -7.45
CA ARG A 140 -14.09 -1.11 -6.75
C ARG A 140 -14.33 0.22 -6.04
N LEU A 141 -13.31 1.04 -5.86
CA LEU A 141 -13.41 2.35 -5.21
C LEU A 141 -13.34 3.45 -6.26
N ASP A 142 -14.50 3.99 -6.62
CA ASP A 142 -14.61 5.02 -7.64
C ASP A 142 -13.88 6.31 -7.28
N GLY A 143 -13.21 6.90 -8.26
CA GLY A 143 -12.59 8.20 -8.14
C GLY A 143 -11.13 8.19 -7.66
N LEU A 144 -10.51 7.01 -7.51
CA LEU A 144 -9.06 6.94 -7.36
C LEU A 144 -8.36 7.47 -8.61
N SER A 145 -7.32 8.28 -8.43
CA SER A 145 -6.55 8.86 -9.53
C SER A 145 -5.51 7.89 -10.08
N ALA A 146 -4.91 7.05 -9.23
CA ALA A 146 -3.97 6.00 -9.62
C ALA A 146 -3.75 4.96 -8.50
N ALA A 147 -3.25 3.78 -8.87
CA ALA A 147 -2.89 2.72 -7.93
C ALA A 147 -1.51 2.12 -8.23
N SER A 148 -0.77 1.78 -7.18
CA SER A 148 0.53 1.09 -7.26
C SER A 148 0.55 -0.10 -6.32
N CYS A 149 0.66 -1.31 -6.88
CA CYS A 149 0.50 -2.58 -6.17
C CYS A 149 1.85 -3.27 -6.00
N TYR A 150 2.40 -3.30 -4.77
CA TYR A 150 3.66 -3.97 -4.49
C TYR A 150 3.43 -5.41 -4.05
N TYR A 151 4.03 -6.35 -4.78
CA TYR A 151 4.04 -7.80 -4.51
C TYR A 151 2.73 -8.34 -3.93
N GLY A 152 1.60 -7.98 -4.57
CA GLY A 152 0.25 -8.41 -4.18
C GLY A 152 -0.03 -9.85 -4.59
N GLY A 153 0.13 -10.80 -3.67
CA GLY A 153 0.09 -12.23 -3.97
C GLY A 153 -1.26 -12.75 -4.47
N ASN A 154 -2.36 -12.11 -4.09
CA ASN A 154 -3.70 -12.55 -4.48
C ASN A 154 -4.28 -11.79 -5.69
N ILE A 155 -3.52 -10.96 -6.38
CA ILE A 155 -3.99 -10.28 -7.60
C ILE A 155 -4.34 -11.31 -8.68
N ALA A 156 -3.52 -12.37 -8.82
CA ALA A 156 -3.77 -13.45 -9.79
C ALA A 156 -5.05 -14.27 -9.53
N GLN A 157 -5.67 -14.14 -8.36
CA GLN A 157 -6.99 -14.71 -8.04
C GLN A 157 -8.14 -13.71 -8.31
N MET A 158 -7.83 -12.46 -8.62
CA MET A 158 -8.79 -11.36 -8.82
C MET A 158 -8.80 -10.86 -10.27
N LEU A 159 -8.39 -11.65 -11.25
CA LEU A 159 -8.26 -11.24 -12.67
C LEU A 159 -9.59 -10.79 -13.30
N GLY A 160 -10.74 -11.19 -12.75
CA GLY A 160 -12.04 -10.67 -13.15
C GLY A 160 -12.32 -9.24 -12.71
N LEU A 161 -11.49 -8.67 -11.82
CA LEU A 161 -11.59 -7.29 -11.35
C LEU A 161 -10.63 -6.41 -12.15
N ARG A 162 -11.18 -5.52 -12.97
CA ARG A 162 -10.38 -4.57 -13.76
C ARG A 162 -10.22 -3.25 -13.01
N PRO A 163 -8.99 -2.75 -12.83
CA PRO A 163 -8.74 -1.40 -12.30
C PRO A 163 -9.46 -0.32 -13.13
N GLN A 164 -10.05 0.66 -12.45
CA GLN A 164 -10.77 1.78 -13.07
C GLN A 164 -9.90 3.05 -13.18
N CYS A 165 -8.68 3.00 -12.69
CA CYS A 165 -7.69 4.08 -12.76
C CYS A 165 -6.34 3.54 -13.28
N PRO A 166 -5.43 4.41 -13.75
CA PRO A 166 -4.07 4.03 -14.08
C PRO A 166 -3.42 3.25 -12.93
N THR A 167 -3.00 2.03 -13.22
CA THR A 167 -2.48 1.09 -12.21
C THR A 167 -1.18 0.48 -12.68
N ILE A 168 -0.22 0.29 -11.76
CA ILE A 168 1.04 -0.42 -11.99
C ILE A 168 1.24 -1.50 -10.93
N CYS A 169 1.94 -2.57 -11.30
CA CYS A 169 2.32 -3.64 -10.39
C CYS A 169 3.84 -3.81 -10.30
N HIS A 170 4.33 -4.15 -9.11
CA HIS A 170 5.74 -4.39 -8.84
C HIS A 170 5.93 -5.79 -8.23
N PHE A 171 6.74 -6.65 -8.86
CA PHE A 171 7.01 -8.01 -8.38
C PHE A 171 8.51 -8.31 -8.36
N GLY A 172 8.92 -9.19 -7.46
CA GLY A 172 10.28 -9.70 -7.39
C GLY A 172 10.43 -10.98 -8.23
N ALA A 173 11.50 -11.08 -9.03
CA ALA A 173 11.81 -12.29 -9.80
C ALA A 173 12.22 -13.49 -8.93
N LYS A 174 12.69 -13.21 -7.71
CA LYS A 174 13.11 -14.20 -6.72
C LYS A 174 12.07 -14.41 -5.61
N ASP A 175 10.84 -13.91 -5.82
CA ASP A 175 9.74 -14.05 -4.85
C ASP A 175 9.28 -15.51 -4.78
N ALA A 176 9.56 -16.18 -3.66
CA ALA A 176 9.18 -17.57 -3.44
C ALA A 176 7.66 -17.77 -3.24
N HIS A 177 6.92 -16.69 -2.96
CA HIS A 177 5.48 -16.73 -2.70
C HIS A 177 4.65 -16.37 -3.93
N ILE A 178 5.22 -15.62 -4.90
CA ILE A 178 4.52 -15.13 -6.08
C ILE A 178 5.36 -15.51 -7.32
N PRO A 179 5.18 -16.71 -7.87
CA PRO A 179 5.94 -17.15 -9.02
C PRO A 179 5.62 -16.30 -10.27
N LEU A 180 6.63 -15.99 -11.07
CA LEU A 180 6.43 -15.28 -12.34
C LEU A 180 5.53 -16.09 -13.27
N VAL A 181 5.79 -17.39 -13.39
CA VAL A 181 4.97 -18.32 -14.18
C VAL A 181 3.79 -18.81 -13.35
N GLY A 182 2.59 -18.63 -13.83
CA GLY A 182 1.34 -19.04 -13.19
C GLY A 182 0.70 -18.00 -12.28
N ALA A 183 1.39 -16.89 -11.98
CA ALA A 183 0.81 -15.77 -11.25
C ALA A 183 1.02 -14.44 -12.01
N VAL A 184 2.24 -13.96 -12.16
CA VAL A 184 2.52 -12.65 -12.77
C VAL A 184 2.15 -12.65 -14.26
N ASP A 185 2.54 -13.68 -15.01
CA ASP A 185 2.18 -13.87 -16.43
C ASP A 185 0.67 -13.86 -16.68
N ARG A 186 -0.11 -14.38 -15.73
CA ARG A 186 -1.58 -14.35 -15.81
C ARG A 186 -2.15 -12.92 -15.62
N ILE A 187 -1.51 -12.10 -14.79
CA ILE A 187 -1.89 -10.69 -14.61
C ILE A 187 -1.63 -9.95 -15.92
N GLU A 188 -0.44 -10.10 -16.51
CA GLU A 188 -0.07 -9.48 -17.78
C GLU A 188 -0.98 -9.91 -18.93
N ALA A 189 -1.33 -11.20 -18.99
CA ALA A 189 -2.23 -11.72 -20.02
C ALA A 189 -3.67 -11.21 -19.87
N ALA A 190 -4.19 -11.09 -18.64
CA ALA A 190 -5.56 -10.63 -18.38
C ALA A 190 -5.70 -9.09 -18.48
N HIS A 191 -4.64 -8.35 -18.16
CA HIS A 191 -4.62 -6.89 -18.11
C HIS A 191 -3.38 -6.32 -18.83
N PRO A 192 -3.25 -6.46 -20.17
CA PRO A 192 -2.07 -6.04 -20.91
C PRO A 192 -1.84 -4.52 -20.90
N ASP A 193 -2.82 -3.76 -20.49
CA ASP A 193 -2.76 -2.30 -20.29
C ASP A 193 -2.23 -1.89 -18.91
N VAL A 194 -2.04 -2.83 -17.98
CA VAL A 194 -1.46 -2.59 -16.66
C VAL A 194 0.03 -2.90 -16.68
N PRO A 195 0.92 -1.89 -16.59
CA PRO A 195 2.35 -2.14 -16.55
C PRO A 195 2.74 -2.98 -15.34
N VAL A 196 3.45 -4.08 -15.60
CA VAL A 196 4.04 -4.95 -14.59
C VAL A 196 5.55 -4.79 -14.62
N TYR A 197 6.14 -4.44 -13.49
CA TYR A 197 7.57 -4.28 -13.32
C TYR A 197 8.14 -5.42 -12.50
N ILE A 198 9.13 -6.11 -13.05
CA ILE A 198 9.82 -7.23 -12.40
C ILE A 198 11.22 -6.77 -11.99
N TYR A 199 11.59 -7.06 -10.73
CA TYR A 199 12.85 -6.68 -10.11
C TYR A 199 13.67 -7.92 -9.75
N ASP A 200 14.99 -7.87 -9.82
CA ASP A 200 15.87 -8.96 -9.39
C ASP A 200 15.97 -9.08 -7.85
N ALA A 201 14.80 -9.26 -7.21
CA ALA A 201 14.63 -9.21 -5.75
C ALA A 201 13.61 -10.24 -5.26
N GLY A 202 13.56 -10.48 -3.94
CA GLY A 202 12.60 -11.37 -3.28
C GLY A 202 11.29 -10.68 -2.89
N HIS A 203 10.47 -11.40 -2.08
CA HIS A 203 9.23 -10.86 -1.53
C HIS A 203 9.54 -9.77 -0.49
N GLY A 204 8.83 -8.63 -0.55
CA GLY A 204 9.07 -7.55 0.42
C GLY A 204 10.35 -6.76 0.17
N PHE A 205 10.82 -6.69 -1.07
CA PHE A 205 12.06 -5.98 -1.43
C PHE A 205 12.08 -4.49 -1.04
N ALA A 206 10.91 -3.87 -0.86
CA ALA A 206 10.79 -2.49 -0.40
C ALA A 206 10.87 -2.35 1.14
N ARG A 207 10.87 -3.44 1.88
CA ARG A 207 10.88 -3.45 3.34
C ARG A 207 12.31 -3.53 3.89
N LYS A 208 12.82 -2.43 4.47
CA LYS A 208 14.21 -2.29 4.93
C LYS A 208 14.69 -3.28 5.99
N ASP A 209 13.77 -3.80 6.79
CA ASP A 209 14.04 -4.81 7.84
C ASP A 209 13.77 -6.25 7.37
N SER A 210 13.51 -6.45 6.08
CA SER A 210 13.42 -7.76 5.44
C SER A 210 14.79 -8.26 5.00
N THR A 211 14.99 -9.58 5.05
CA THR A 211 16.14 -10.26 4.41
C THR A 211 16.12 -10.13 2.90
N ASP A 212 14.96 -9.89 2.32
CA ASP A 212 14.74 -9.72 0.88
C ASP A 212 14.83 -8.27 0.41
N HIS A 213 15.17 -7.33 1.34
CA HIS A 213 15.31 -5.92 0.97
C HIS A 213 16.37 -5.73 -0.10
N ASP A 214 15.96 -5.09 -1.19
CA ASP A 214 16.86 -4.63 -2.26
C ASP A 214 16.71 -3.12 -2.47
N ALA A 215 17.73 -2.37 -2.09
CA ALA A 215 17.68 -0.91 -2.08
C ALA A 215 17.53 -0.30 -3.49
N ALA A 216 18.06 -0.96 -4.53
CA ALA A 216 17.96 -0.48 -5.90
C ALA A 216 16.53 -0.70 -6.44
N SER A 217 15.96 -1.87 -6.19
CA SER A 217 14.59 -2.22 -6.58
C SER A 217 13.57 -1.37 -5.82
N ASP A 218 13.73 -1.18 -4.50
CA ASP A 218 12.89 -0.29 -3.69
C ASP A 218 12.89 1.15 -4.24
N ARG A 219 14.07 1.70 -4.50
CA ARG A 219 14.19 3.06 -5.05
C ARG A 219 13.50 3.18 -6.40
N LEU A 220 13.79 2.28 -7.33
CA LEU A 220 13.24 2.33 -8.69
C LEU A 220 11.72 2.12 -8.70
N ALA A 221 11.19 1.21 -7.87
CA ALA A 221 9.75 0.99 -7.73
C ALA A 221 9.04 2.23 -7.16
N PHE A 222 9.66 2.88 -6.18
CA PHE A 222 9.13 4.11 -5.59
C PHE A 222 9.16 5.28 -6.59
N GLU A 223 10.23 5.44 -7.36
CA GLU A 223 10.33 6.44 -8.43
C GLU A 223 9.21 6.26 -9.47
N ARG A 224 8.94 5.04 -9.93
CA ARG A 224 7.84 4.70 -10.86
C ARG A 224 6.47 5.00 -10.26
N THR A 225 6.30 4.70 -8.98
CA THR A 225 5.07 5.03 -8.25
C THR A 225 4.85 6.53 -8.18
N LEU A 226 5.88 7.32 -7.83
CA LEU A 226 5.79 8.78 -7.79
C LEU A 226 5.53 9.39 -9.18
N GLU A 227 6.13 8.83 -10.22
CA GLU A 227 5.91 9.26 -11.60
C GLU A 227 4.44 9.04 -12.00
N LEU A 228 3.88 7.85 -11.72
CA LEU A 228 2.47 7.57 -11.96
C LEU A 228 1.58 8.55 -11.18
N PHE A 229 1.80 8.72 -9.88
CA PHE A 229 0.99 9.58 -9.02
C PHE A 229 1.14 11.07 -9.39
N GLY A 230 2.28 11.47 -9.90
CA GLY A 230 2.51 12.83 -10.40
C GLY A 230 1.71 13.16 -11.67
N ARG A 231 1.56 12.18 -12.58
CA ARG A 231 0.84 12.33 -13.86
C ARG A 231 -0.68 12.16 -13.72
N ALA A 232 -1.15 11.44 -12.74
CA ALA A 232 -2.58 11.26 -12.48
C ALA A 232 -3.19 12.61 -12.10
N GLY A 233 -3.96 13.17 -13.02
CA GLY A 233 -4.53 14.54 -12.98
C GLY A 233 -5.71 14.69 -12.06
#